data_d6b9fd89366275acf70c4dfa25e08c7c
#
_entry.id   d6b9fd89366275acf70c4dfa25e08c7c
#
_cell.length_a   1.000
_cell.length_b   1.000
_cell.length_c   1.000
_cell.angle_alpha   90.00
_cell.angle_beta   90.00
_cell.angle_gamma   90.00
#
_symmetry.space_group_name_H-M   'P 1'
#
loop_
_entity.id
_entity.type
_entity.pdbx_description
1 polymer ?
#
loop_
_entity_poly.entity_id
_entity_poly.type
_entity_poly.pdbx_seq_one_letter_code
_entity_poly.pdbx_strand_id
1 'polypeptide(L)'
;MKADTLYQIDREIHEGFNLTMMKPFNLEAAHIYGVEVFPGERPMMIPVAEHPDIYTMLDSSSVAEDISPYSMFAIVTTGWAAPLEDVTDIEDGLPPSQHPKRRRVRVLMLVDQETDQIMSSLRFGDSDDVIYNEEREGAGSLMDAVESLMRTAKKHKRGRNFND
;
A
#
# COMPACT_ATOMS: atom_id res chain seq x y z
N MET A 1 13.70 6.85 4.67
CA MET A 1 12.48 7.49 4.11
C MET A 1 11.93 8.48 5.12
N LYS A 2 11.58 9.66 4.67
CA LYS A 2 11.03 10.70 5.55
C LYS A 2 9.50 10.66 5.53
N ALA A 3 8.87 10.98 6.66
CA ALA A 3 7.42 11.07 6.77
C ALA A 3 6.79 11.99 5.72
N ASP A 4 7.49 13.08 5.36
CA ASP A 4 7.03 14.02 4.32
C ASP A 4 6.78 13.34 2.97
N THR A 5 7.58 12.34 2.63
CA THR A 5 7.40 11.58 1.40
C THR A 5 6.07 10.81 1.41
N LEU A 6 5.73 10.18 2.54
CA LEU A 6 4.45 9.51 2.72
C LEU A 6 3.29 10.50 2.52
N TYR A 7 3.36 11.67 3.15
CA TYR A 7 2.29 12.68 3.06
C TYR A 7 2.11 13.19 1.64
N GLN A 8 3.19 13.42 0.91
CA GLN A 8 3.15 13.87 -0.47
C GLN A 8 2.55 12.81 -1.39
N ILE A 9 2.98 11.56 -1.26
CA ILE A 9 2.49 10.45 -2.08
C ILE A 9 1.02 10.19 -1.78
N ASP A 10 0.63 10.18 -0.51
CA ASP A 10 -0.77 10.00 -0.12
C ASP A 10 -1.65 11.08 -0.74
N ARG A 11 -1.21 12.33 -0.71
CA ARG A 11 -1.97 13.45 -1.29
C ARG A 11 -2.10 13.32 -2.81
N GLU A 12 -1.01 12.98 -3.49
CA GLU A 12 -1.03 12.78 -4.95
C GLU A 12 -2.01 11.66 -5.35
N ILE A 13 -1.98 10.55 -4.64
CA ILE A 13 -2.90 9.44 -4.89
C ILE A 13 -4.33 9.85 -4.59
N HIS A 14 -4.57 10.51 -3.47
CA HIS A 14 -5.92 10.94 -3.08
C HIS A 14 -6.52 11.89 -4.11
N GLU A 15 -5.79 12.90 -4.51
CA GLU A 15 -6.24 13.85 -5.53
C GLU A 15 -6.46 13.16 -6.88
N GLY A 16 -5.51 12.33 -7.30
CA GLY A 16 -5.59 11.62 -8.57
C GLY A 16 -6.78 10.68 -8.64
N PHE A 17 -6.99 9.88 -7.60
CA PHE A 17 -8.10 8.92 -7.56
C PHE A 17 -9.45 9.60 -7.47
N ASN A 18 -9.57 10.70 -6.71
CA ASN A 18 -10.82 11.45 -6.63
C ASN A 18 -11.19 12.11 -7.97
N LEU A 19 -10.19 12.46 -8.79
CA LEU A 19 -10.42 13.05 -10.11
C LEU A 19 -10.71 12.00 -11.20
N THR A 20 -10.12 10.81 -11.11
CA THR A 20 -10.12 9.84 -12.21
C THR A 20 -10.97 8.60 -11.96
N MET A 21 -11.22 8.24 -10.70
CA MET A 21 -11.98 7.04 -10.35
C MET A 21 -13.44 7.38 -10.05
N MET A 22 -14.36 6.57 -10.57
CA MET A 22 -15.79 6.72 -10.26
C MET A 22 -16.07 6.36 -8.79
N LYS A 23 -15.34 5.39 -8.25
CA LYS A 23 -15.49 4.90 -6.87
C LYS A 23 -14.13 4.84 -6.20
N PRO A 24 -13.56 5.99 -5.80
CA PRO A 24 -12.18 6.06 -5.29
C PRO A 24 -11.95 5.34 -3.96
N PHE A 25 -13.03 4.99 -3.23
CA PHE A 25 -12.95 4.22 -2.00
C PHE A 25 -13.52 2.81 -2.14
N ASN A 26 -13.87 2.40 -3.36
CA ASN A 26 -14.31 1.04 -3.66
C ASN A 26 -13.69 0.61 -5.00
N LEU A 27 -12.37 0.45 -5.01
CA LEU A 27 -11.60 0.13 -6.20
C LEU A 27 -11.87 -1.31 -6.64
N GLU A 28 -12.00 -1.51 -7.95
CA GLU A 28 -12.15 -2.84 -8.54
C GLU A 28 -10.85 -3.62 -8.54
N ALA A 29 -9.72 -2.93 -8.43
CA ALA A 29 -8.39 -3.54 -8.43
C ALA A 29 -7.49 -2.84 -7.43
N ALA A 30 -6.54 -3.58 -6.85
CA ALA A 30 -5.40 -3.02 -6.15
C ALA A 30 -4.36 -2.54 -7.16
N HIS A 31 -3.60 -1.51 -6.81
CA HIS A 31 -2.60 -0.89 -7.68
C HIS A 31 -1.23 -0.91 -7.03
N ILE A 32 -0.19 -1.15 -7.84
CA ILE A 32 1.20 -0.97 -7.42
C ILE A 32 1.86 0.07 -8.33
N TYR A 33 2.59 0.99 -7.71
CA TYR A 33 3.38 2.02 -8.38
C TYR A 33 4.84 1.91 -7.96
N GLY A 34 5.76 2.05 -8.92
CA GLY A 34 7.12 2.42 -8.63
C GLY A 34 7.14 3.89 -8.24
N VAL A 35 7.97 4.25 -7.27
CA VAL A 35 8.05 5.62 -6.77
C VAL A 35 9.47 6.14 -6.95
N GLU A 36 9.59 7.28 -7.62
CA GLU A 36 10.85 8.01 -7.75
C GLU A 36 10.73 9.37 -7.11
N VAL A 37 11.69 9.72 -6.27
CA VAL A 37 11.74 10.99 -5.56
C VAL A 37 13.02 11.72 -5.95
N PHE A 38 12.85 12.92 -6.51
CA PHE A 38 13.97 13.79 -6.88
C PHE A 38 13.96 15.03 -5.98
N PRO A 39 15.16 15.53 -5.54
CA PRO A 39 15.21 16.70 -4.68
C PRO A 39 14.50 17.91 -5.30
N GLY A 40 13.61 18.54 -4.54
CA GLY A 40 12.86 19.72 -4.97
C GLY A 40 11.72 19.48 -5.93
N GLU A 41 11.44 18.23 -6.28
CA GLU A 41 10.37 17.87 -7.20
C GLU A 41 9.29 17.03 -6.51
N ARG A 42 8.10 16.96 -7.13
CA ARG A 42 7.05 16.07 -6.67
C ARG A 42 7.46 14.62 -6.89
N PRO A 43 7.07 13.69 -5.98
CA PRO A 43 7.27 12.27 -6.24
C PRO A 43 6.62 11.85 -7.54
N MET A 44 7.34 11.03 -8.32
CA MET A 44 6.83 10.46 -9.56
C MET A 44 6.28 9.08 -9.28
N MET A 45 5.01 8.86 -9.65
CA MET A 45 4.31 7.59 -9.47
C MET A 45 4.21 6.89 -10.82
N ILE A 46 4.84 5.75 -10.96
CA ILE A 46 4.90 5.00 -12.21
C ILE A 46 4.05 3.73 -12.06
N PRO A 47 2.93 3.59 -12.79
CA PRO A 47 2.11 2.38 -12.71
C PRO A 47 2.91 1.14 -13.08
N VAL A 48 2.88 0.12 -12.21
CA VAL A 48 3.58 -1.14 -12.42
C VAL A 48 2.59 -2.27 -12.66
N ALA A 49 1.56 -2.38 -11.83
CA ALA A 49 0.59 -3.47 -11.91
C ALA A 49 -0.73 -3.06 -11.29
N GLU A 50 -1.80 -3.71 -11.74
CA GLU A 50 -3.10 -3.69 -11.08
C GLU A 50 -3.73 -5.07 -11.19
N HIS A 51 -4.48 -5.48 -10.18
CA HIS A 51 -5.15 -6.78 -10.14
C HIS A 51 -6.32 -6.74 -9.16
N PRO A 52 -7.46 -7.39 -9.51
CA PRO A 52 -8.60 -7.47 -8.59
C PRO A 52 -8.28 -8.15 -7.26
N ASP A 53 -7.38 -9.13 -7.27
CA ASP A 53 -6.92 -9.81 -6.06
C ASP A 53 -5.52 -9.32 -5.69
N ILE A 54 -5.44 -8.57 -4.59
CA ILE A 54 -4.17 -8.02 -4.11
C ILE A 54 -3.15 -9.11 -3.79
N TYR A 55 -3.57 -10.24 -3.23
CA TYR A 55 -2.66 -11.32 -2.84
C TYR A 55 -2.05 -12.01 -4.05
N THR A 56 -2.80 -12.20 -5.12
CA THR A 56 -2.28 -12.71 -6.39
C THR A 56 -1.19 -11.78 -6.93
N MET A 57 -1.43 -10.48 -6.88
CA MET A 57 -0.48 -9.47 -7.34
C MET A 57 0.79 -9.48 -6.49
N LEU A 58 0.66 -9.54 -5.16
CA LEU A 58 1.79 -9.52 -4.23
C LEU A 58 2.61 -10.82 -4.27
N ASP A 59 2.04 -11.93 -4.73
CA ASP A 59 2.73 -13.22 -4.89
C ASP A 59 3.36 -13.38 -6.28
N SER A 60 3.23 -12.40 -7.16
CA SER A 60 3.72 -12.50 -8.54
C SER A 60 5.20 -12.18 -8.64
N SER A 61 5.99 -13.13 -9.18
CA SER A 61 7.42 -12.91 -9.42
C SER A 61 7.66 -11.86 -10.49
N SER A 62 6.76 -11.69 -11.47
CA SER A 62 6.89 -10.66 -12.50
C SER A 62 6.67 -9.26 -11.91
N VAL A 63 5.74 -9.11 -10.98
CA VAL A 63 5.55 -7.84 -10.25
C VAL A 63 6.80 -7.52 -9.43
N ALA A 64 7.35 -8.51 -8.72
CA ALA A 64 8.59 -8.33 -7.96
C ALA A 64 9.75 -7.88 -8.86
N GLU A 65 9.87 -8.46 -10.03
CA GLU A 65 10.87 -8.05 -11.02
C GLU A 65 10.66 -6.60 -11.47
N ASP A 66 9.41 -6.23 -11.77
CA ASP A 66 9.07 -4.90 -12.28
C ASP A 66 9.28 -3.79 -11.25
N ILE A 67 9.09 -4.06 -9.95
CA ILE A 67 9.34 -3.07 -8.89
C ILE A 67 10.80 -3.05 -8.44
N SER A 68 11.59 -4.04 -8.76
CA SER A 68 12.96 -4.18 -8.26
C SER A 68 13.89 -3.00 -8.62
N PRO A 69 13.73 -2.28 -9.76
CA PRO A 69 14.59 -1.12 -10.07
C PRO A 69 14.33 0.11 -9.21
N TYR A 70 13.14 0.20 -8.57
CA TYR A 70 12.75 1.37 -7.80
C TYR A 70 13.26 1.28 -6.36
N SER A 71 13.71 2.40 -5.81
CA SER A 71 14.09 2.46 -4.39
C SER A 71 12.87 2.36 -3.48
N MET A 72 11.70 2.80 -3.96
CA MET A 72 10.44 2.72 -3.25
C MET A 72 9.33 2.22 -4.16
N PHE A 73 8.32 1.59 -3.57
CA PHE A 73 7.07 1.29 -4.27
C PHE A 73 5.86 1.54 -3.36
N ALA A 74 4.72 1.81 -3.98
CA ALA A 74 3.48 2.09 -3.27
C ALA A 74 2.40 1.09 -3.69
N ILE A 75 1.62 0.62 -2.72
CA ILE A 75 0.48 -0.26 -2.94
C ILE A 75 -0.77 0.48 -2.49
N VAL A 76 -1.80 0.50 -3.34
CA VAL A 76 -3.08 1.14 -3.02
C VAL A 76 -4.19 0.11 -3.16
N THR A 77 -4.99 -0.03 -2.12
CA THR A 77 -6.15 -0.92 -2.12
C THR A 77 -7.27 -0.34 -1.27
N THR A 78 -8.46 -0.91 -1.38
CA THR A 78 -9.59 -0.53 -0.53
C THR A 78 -10.06 -1.71 0.30
N GLY A 79 -10.68 -1.43 1.42
CA GLY A 79 -11.18 -2.45 2.34
C GLY A 79 -12.11 -1.86 3.38
N TRP A 80 -12.25 -2.58 4.46
CA TRP A 80 -13.10 -2.21 5.59
C TRP A 80 -12.25 -2.08 6.84
N ALA A 81 -12.54 -1.08 7.66
CA ALA A 81 -11.99 -0.92 9.00
C ALA A 81 -13.11 -0.96 10.03
N ALA A 82 -12.86 -1.60 11.15
CA ALA A 82 -13.76 -1.64 12.28
C ALA A 82 -13.12 -0.93 13.49
N PRO A 83 -13.91 -0.33 14.41
CA PRO A 83 -13.37 0.29 15.60
C PRO A 83 -12.60 -0.71 16.46
N LEU A 84 -11.44 -0.29 16.99
CA LEU A 84 -10.59 -1.13 17.86
C LEU A 84 -11.29 -1.64 19.11
N GLU A 85 -12.15 -0.82 19.69
CA GLU A 85 -12.94 -1.15 20.88
C GLU A 85 -13.88 -2.34 20.65
N ASP A 86 -14.29 -2.57 19.39
CA ASP A 86 -15.15 -3.67 19.00
C ASP A 86 -14.36 -4.92 18.58
N VAL A 87 -13.04 -4.80 18.45
CA VAL A 87 -12.16 -5.94 18.16
C VAL A 87 -12.01 -6.85 19.38
N THR A 88 -12.30 -6.37 20.58
CA THR A 88 -12.35 -7.21 21.78
C THR A 88 -13.56 -8.13 21.83
N ASP A 89 -14.59 -7.89 20.99
CA ASP A 89 -15.72 -8.80 20.78
C ASP A 89 -15.39 -9.89 19.74
N ILE A 90 -14.12 -10.18 19.55
CA ILE A 90 -13.61 -11.24 18.66
C ILE A 90 -14.20 -12.63 18.98
N GLU A 91 -14.78 -12.79 20.18
CA GLU A 91 -15.52 -14.02 20.51
C GLU A 91 -16.63 -14.34 19.51
N ASP A 92 -17.19 -13.32 18.85
CA ASP A 92 -18.18 -13.49 17.79
C ASP A 92 -17.57 -13.69 16.40
N GLY A 93 -16.26 -13.55 16.25
CA GLY A 93 -15.50 -13.89 15.05
C GLY A 93 -15.85 -13.10 13.79
N LEU A 94 -16.48 -11.92 13.94
CA LEU A 94 -16.83 -11.10 12.77
C LEU A 94 -15.61 -10.36 12.22
N PRO A 95 -15.24 -10.62 10.94
CA PRO A 95 -14.19 -9.84 10.29
C PRO A 95 -14.66 -8.39 10.10
N PRO A 96 -13.73 -7.42 9.92
CA PRO A 96 -14.10 -6.02 9.70
C PRO A 96 -15.12 -5.82 8.58
N SER A 97 -15.08 -6.63 7.51
CA SER A 97 -16.01 -6.56 6.39
C SER A 97 -17.46 -6.88 6.76
N GLN A 98 -17.71 -7.52 7.90
CA GLN A 98 -19.03 -7.89 8.39
C GLN A 98 -19.45 -7.11 9.64
N HIS A 99 -18.57 -6.26 10.15
CA HIS A 99 -18.85 -5.48 11.36
C HIS A 99 -19.91 -4.41 11.07
N PRO A 100 -20.95 -4.24 11.96
CA PRO A 100 -22.01 -3.25 11.73
C PRO A 100 -21.52 -1.80 11.73
N LYS A 101 -20.43 -1.52 12.42
CA LYS A 101 -19.81 -0.18 12.45
C LYS A 101 -18.62 -0.06 11.49
N ARG A 102 -18.53 -0.94 10.50
CA ARG A 102 -17.44 -0.89 9.54
C ARG A 102 -17.47 0.41 8.74
N ARG A 103 -16.27 0.87 8.40
CA ARG A 103 -16.08 2.05 7.56
C ARG A 103 -15.27 1.66 6.34
N ARG A 104 -15.65 2.20 5.19
CA ARG A 104 -14.90 1.98 3.96
C ARG A 104 -13.60 2.78 4.01
N VAL A 105 -12.48 2.14 3.66
CA VAL A 105 -11.16 2.76 3.72
C VAL A 105 -10.36 2.49 2.46
N ARG A 106 -9.46 3.40 2.15
CA ARG A 106 -8.41 3.21 1.14
C ARG A 106 -7.07 3.22 1.86
N VAL A 107 -6.30 2.17 1.62
CA VAL A 107 -4.99 1.95 2.25
C VAL A 107 -3.91 2.22 1.23
N LEU A 108 -2.95 3.05 1.59
CA LEU A 108 -1.69 3.22 0.89
C LEU A 108 -0.59 2.62 1.76
N MET A 109 0.22 1.74 1.18
CA MET A 109 1.44 1.25 1.81
C MET A 109 2.63 1.73 0.98
N LEU A 110 3.55 2.43 1.62
CA LEU A 110 4.76 2.92 0.99
C LEU A 110 5.95 2.14 1.55
N VAL A 111 6.67 1.47 0.66
CA VAL A 111 7.78 0.58 1.03
C VAL A 111 9.09 1.16 0.49
N ASP A 112 10.05 1.36 1.39
CA ASP A 112 11.41 1.75 1.05
C ASP A 112 12.27 0.49 1.01
N GLN A 113 12.71 0.09 -0.18
CA GLN A 113 13.49 -1.14 -0.37
C GLN A 113 14.93 -1.02 0.09
N GLU A 114 15.44 0.20 0.28
CA GLU A 114 16.82 0.43 0.75
C GLU A 114 16.93 0.28 2.27
N THR A 115 15.89 0.72 3.00
CA THR A 115 15.88 0.71 4.47
C THR A 115 14.97 -0.34 5.07
N ASP A 116 14.20 -1.06 4.26
CA ASP A 116 13.15 -2.01 4.67
C ASP A 116 12.02 -1.37 5.50
N GLN A 117 11.87 -0.06 5.39
CA GLN A 117 10.85 0.69 6.10
C GLN A 117 9.51 0.61 5.36
N ILE A 118 8.44 0.35 6.09
CA ILE A 118 7.07 0.34 5.58
C ILE A 118 6.27 1.39 6.33
N MET A 119 5.70 2.33 5.59
CA MET A 119 4.77 3.33 6.11
C MET A 119 3.41 3.14 5.46
N SER A 120 2.36 3.64 6.09
CA SER A 120 1.02 3.54 5.53
C SER A 120 0.18 4.76 5.82
N SER A 121 -0.83 4.97 4.98
CA SER A 121 -1.94 5.88 5.27
C SER A 121 -3.26 5.15 5.10
N LEU A 122 -4.23 5.55 5.91
CA LEU A 122 -5.57 5.02 5.90
C LEU A 122 -6.54 6.19 5.77
N ARG A 123 -7.23 6.27 4.63
CA ARG A 123 -8.24 7.30 4.37
C ARG A 123 -9.62 6.70 4.41
N PHE A 124 -10.55 7.42 5.07
CA PHE A 124 -11.92 6.99 5.22
C PHE A 124 -12.79 7.58 4.12
N GLY A 125 -13.67 6.74 3.55
CA GLY A 125 -14.55 7.18 2.46
C GLY A 125 -15.74 8.00 2.91
N ASP A 126 -16.05 7.99 4.21
CA ASP A 126 -17.20 8.70 4.79
C ASP A 126 -16.83 10.04 5.44
N SER A 127 -15.56 10.42 5.43
CA SER A 127 -15.06 11.65 6.04
C SER A 127 -13.75 12.09 5.40
N ASP A 128 -13.20 13.21 5.85
CA ASP A 128 -11.89 13.69 5.44
C ASP A 128 -10.76 13.18 6.35
N ASP A 129 -11.08 12.25 7.25
CA ASP A 129 -10.11 11.72 8.19
C ASP A 129 -9.05 10.87 7.47
N VAL A 130 -7.81 11.02 7.93
CA VAL A 130 -6.68 10.20 7.49
C VAL A 130 -5.82 9.84 8.69
N ILE A 131 -5.38 8.59 8.74
CA ILE A 131 -4.45 8.09 9.75
C ILE A 131 -3.14 7.75 9.05
N TYR A 132 -2.03 8.28 9.57
CA TYR A 132 -0.69 7.98 9.07
C TYR A 132 0.05 7.11 10.08
N ASN A 133 0.64 6.02 9.60
CA ASN A 133 1.52 5.15 10.37
C ASN A 133 2.91 5.24 9.75
N GLU A 134 3.83 5.90 10.46
CA GLU A 134 5.22 6.11 10.01
C GLU A 134 6.10 4.90 10.31
N GLU A 135 5.65 4.04 11.20
CA GLU A 135 6.32 2.80 11.53
C GLU A 135 5.43 1.62 11.16
N ARG A 136 6.10 0.50 10.87
CA ARG A 136 5.42 -0.75 10.61
C ARG A 136 4.64 -1.18 11.86
N GLU A 137 3.33 -1.14 11.78
CA GLU A 137 2.45 -1.62 12.83
C GLU A 137 1.67 -2.85 12.36
N GLY A 138 1.55 -3.79 13.25
CA GLY A 138 0.68 -4.94 13.09
C GLY A 138 1.33 -6.13 12.42
N ALA A 139 0.70 -7.26 12.66
CA ALA A 139 0.91 -8.51 11.98
C ALA A 139 -0.36 -8.82 11.19
N GLY A 140 -0.23 -9.54 10.09
CA GLY A 140 -1.37 -9.96 9.28
C GLY A 140 -0.94 -10.43 7.92
N SER A 141 -1.86 -11.06 7.22
CA SER A 141 -1.58 -11.66 5.92
C SER A 141 -1.14 -10.63 4.87
N LEU A 142 -1.71 -9.43 4.90
CA LEU A 142 -1.32 -8.38 3.96
C LEU A 142 0.11 -7.90 4.20
N MET A 143 0.48 -7.67 5.45
CA MET A 143 1.84 -7.25 5.80
C MET A 143 2.86 -8.33 5.42
N ASP A 144 2.53 -9.60 5.70
CA ASP A 144 3.39 -10.74 5.33
C ASP A 144 3.56 -10.84 3.81
N ALA A 145 2.49 -10.61 3.04
CA ALA A 145 2.54 -10.63 1.58
C ALA A 145 3.41 -9.50 1.02
N VAL A 146 3.31 -8.30 1.59
CA VAL A 146 4.13 -7.14 1.19
C VAL A 146 5.61 -7.40 1.47
N GLU A 147 5.94 -7.97 2.62
CA GLU A 147 7.32 -8.33 2.96
C GLU A 147 7.88 -9.40 2.04
N SER A 148 7.05 -10.39 1.71
CA SER A 148 7.44 -11.44 0.77
C SER A 148 7.76 -10.85 -0.61
N LEU A 149 6.92 -9.92 -1.09
CA LEU A 149 7.15 -9.22 -2.36
C LEU A 149 8.47 -8.43 -2.30
N MET A 150 8.71 -7.70 -1.23
CA MET A 150 9.95 -6.93 -1.04
C MET A 150 11.17 -7.84 -1.07
N ARG A 151 11.14 -8.98 -0.38
CA ARG A 151 12.26 -9.93 -0.39
C ARG A 151 12.51 -10.49 -1.78
N THR A 152 11.46 -10.83 -2.52
CA THR A 152 11.57 -11.34 -3.88
C THR A 152 12.13 -10.27 -4.82
N ALA A 153 11.69 -9.03 -4.70
CA ALA A 153 12.22 -7.89 -5.48
C ALA A 153 13.72 -7.70 -5.22
N LYS A 154 14.16 -7.83 -3.98
CA LYS A 154 15.59 -7.74 -3.63
C LYS A 154 16.43 -8.83 -4.29
N LYS A 155 15.90 -10.04 -4.39
CA LYS A 155 16.58 -11.13 -5.10
C LYS A 155 16.77 -10.81 -6.58
N HIS A 156 15.78 -10.25 -7.23
CA HIS A 156 15.88 -9.81 -8.61
C HIS A 156 16.93 -8.72 -8.80
N LYS A 157 16.96 -7.74 -7.90
CA LYS A 157 17.94 -6.67 -7.93
C LYS A 157 19.37 -7.19 -7.73
N ARG A 158 19.59 -8.13 -6.81
CA ARG A 158 20.91 -8.77 -6.59
C ARG A 158 21.35 -9.56 -7.81
N GLY A 159 20.45 -10.31 -8.44
CA GLY A 159 20.75 -11.05 -9.66
C GLY A 159 21.22 -10.15 -10.79
N ARG A 160 20.59 -8.99 -10.99
CA ARG A 160 21.02 -8.00 -11.98
C ARG A 160 22.40 -7.43 -11.67
N ASN A 161 22.66 -7.06 -10.43
CA ASN A 161 23.94 -6.50 -10.01
C ASN A 161 25.07 -7.52 -10.14
N PHE A 162 24.75 -8.80 -10.02
CA PHE A 162 25.73 -9.88 -10.15
C PHE A 162 26.11 -10.15 -11.61
N ASN A 163 25.21 -9.90 -12.55
CA ASN A 163 25.41 -10.16 -13.97
C ASN A 163 25.93 -8.95 -14.74
N ASP A 164 26.03 -7.82 -14.10
CA ASP A 164 26.66 -6.63 -14.65
C ASP A 164 28.20 -6.72 -14.40
#